data_cb4d6930be1737a8e5ad17628c5a955c
#
_entry.id   cb4d6930be1737a8e5ad17628c5a955c
#
_cell.length_a   1.000
_cell.length_b   1.000
_cell.length_c   1.000
_cell.angle_alpha   90.00
_cell.angle_beta   90.00
_cell.angle_gamma   90.00
#
_symmetry.space_group_name_H-M   'P 1'
#
loop_
_entity.id
_entity.type
_entity.pdbx_description
1 polymer ?
#
loop_
_entity_poly.entity_id
_entity_poly.type
_entity_poly.pdbx_seq_one_letter_code
_entity_poly.pdbx_strand_id
1 'polypeptide(L)'
;SENCSIEIRNSQITNTLNDCVAIFGGSAIIQQCTLAQFYPFDSNRGAALYYSNFQGERYMPLLKMDCLNSIVTGYANDVITGAKMDDETKEFNYRFVNSLLRTPEVTDDENIINVTFENVEDTSAVSGEENFVLVDIDKQRYDFHLNEKSPAINTATIEYSLPEDRDGRQRDELPDVGCYEYFKDPTNNENE
;
A
#
# COMPACT_ATOMS: atom_id res chain seq x y z
N SER A 1 10.01 7.49 17.11
CA SER A 1 11.31 7.19 17.74
C SER A 1 12.43 7.58 16.79
N GLU A 2 13.45 8.21 17.32
CA GLU A 2 14.61 8.65 16.55
C GLU A 2 15.45 7.46 16.12
N ASN A 3 15.88 7.42 14.83
CA ASN A 3 16.72 6.37 14.27
C ASN A 3 16.17 4.95 14.50
N CYS A 4 14.87 4.78 14.34
CA CYS A 4 14.21 3.49 14.48
C CYS A 4 14.35 2.68 13.20
N SER A 5 14.47 1.37 13.32
CA SER A 5 14.25 0.43 12.24
C SER A 5 12.94 -0.30 12.48
N ILE A 6 12.04 -0.29 11.50
CA ILE A 6 10.74 -0.95 11.56
C ILE A 6 10.57 -1.87 10.35
N GLU A 7 10.02 -3.04 10.59
CA GLU A 7 9.56 -3.96 9.54
C GLU A 7 8.08 -4.27 9.77
N ILE A 8 7.27 -4.01 8.75
CA ILE A 8 5.84 -4.32 8.72
C ILE A 8 5.65 -5.35 7.62
N ARG A 9 5.17 -6.53 7.97
CA ARG A 9 5.00 -7.65 7.04
C ARG A 9 3.61 -8.26 7.16
N ASN A 10 3.05 -8.74 6.05
CA ASN A 10 1.74 -9.41 6.00
C ASN A 10 0.66 -8.69 6.83
N SER A 11 0.64 -7.37 6.76
CA SER A 11 -0.19 -6.58 7.66
C SER A 11 -1.23 -5.77 6.90
N GLN A 12 -2.43 -5.73 7.46
CA GLN A 12 -3.49 -4.83 7.05
C GLN A 12 -3.55 -3.64 8.01
N ILE A 13 -3.37 -2.42 7.50
CA ILE A 13 -3.46 -1.18 8.27
C ILE A 13 -4.40 -0.24 7.53
N THR A 14 -5.55 0.04 8.13
CA THR A 14 -6.65 0.67 7.40
C THR A 14 -7.45 1.66 8.26
N ASN A 15 -8.10 2.61 7.60
CA ASN A 15 -9.19 3.44 8.17
C ASN A 15 -8.80 4.21 9.43
N THR A 16 -7.71 4.94 9.40
CA THR A 16 -7.29 5.83 10.49
C THR A 16 -7.70 7.28 10.23
N LEU A 17 -7.92 8.06 11.28
CA LEU A 17 -8.19 9.50 11.14
C LEU A 17 -6.97 10.24 10.56
N ASN A 18 -5.77 9.90 11.05
CA ASN A 18 -4.51 10.40 10.50
C ASN A 18 -3.93 9.40 9.48
N ASP A 19 -2.63 9.45 9.23
CA ASP A 19 -1.98 8.50 8.31
C ASP A 19 -2.09 7.06 8.81
N CYS A 20 -2.33 6.11 7.91
CA CYS A 20 -2.29 4.69 8.27
C CYS A 20 -0.89 4.29 8.73
N VAL A 21 0.13 4.74 8.00
CA VAL A 21 1.53 4.58 8.37
C VAL A 21 2.25 5.91 8.16
N ALA A 22 2.95 6.39 9.19
CA ALA A 22 3.77 7.59 9.13
C ALA A 22 5.22 7.29 9.55
N ILE A 23 6.18 7.54 8.65
CA ILE A 23 7.62 7.31 8.85
C ILE A 23 8.32 8.67 8.89
N PHE A 24 8.99 8.97 9.99
CA PHE A 24 9.81 10.17 10.17
C PHE A 24 11.27 9.76 10.35
N GLY A 25 12.02 9.68 9.26
CA GLY A 25 13.41 9.24 9.24
C GLY A 25 13.61 7.76 9.62
N GLY A 26 14.88 7.36 9.79
CA GLY A 26 15.26 6.00 10.13
C GLY A 26 15.16 5.03 8.96
N SER A 27 14.82 3.77 9.25
CA SER A 27 14.68 2.72 8.24
C SER A 27 13.34 2.01 8.39
N ALA A 28 12.64 1.81 7.27
CA ALA A 28 11.37 1.08 7.23
C ALA A 28 11.35 0.08 6.08
N ILE A 29 10.78 -1.10 6.33
CA ILE A 29 10.39 -2.07 5.30
C ILE A 29 8.91 -2.37 5.49
N ILE A 30 8.14 -2.17 4.43
CA ILE A 30 6.72 -2.50 4.31
C ILE A 30 6.63 -3.58 3.24
N GLN A 31 6.31 -4.81 3.62
CA GLN A 31 6.40 -5.97 2.74
C GLN A 31 5.10 -6.78 2.77
N GLN A 32 4.49 -6.95 1.59
CA GLN A 32 3.20 -7.65 1.43
C GLN A 32 2.15 -7.14 2.43
N CYS A 33 1.97 -5.83 2.43
CA CYS A 33 1.00 -5.15 3.29
C CYS A 33 -0.14 -4.55 2.44
N THR A 34 -1.29 -4.36 3.08
CA THR A 34 -2.39 -3.59 2.54
C THR A 34 -2.60 -2.36 3.43
N LEU A 35 -2.21 -1.19 2.91
CA LEU A 35 -2.43 0.11 3.52
C LEU A 35 -3.61 0.75 2.80
N ALA A 36 -4.78 0.84 3.44
CA ALA A 36 -6.00 1.28 2.76
C ALA A 36 -6.73 2.36 3.57
N GLN A 37 -6.71 3.60 3.06
CA GLN A 37 -7.27 4.76 3.75
C GLN A 37 -8.69 5.06 3.29
N PHE A 38 -9.66 4.33 3.85
CA PHE A 38 -11.09 4.52 3.62
C PHE A 38 -11.82 5.09 4.84
N TYR A 39 -11.15 5.86 5.71
CA TYR A 39 -11.77 6.48 6.88
C TYR A 39 -12.90 7.43 6.44
N PRO A 40 -14.16 7.17 6.83
CA PRO A 40 -15.30 7.87 6.22
C PRO A 40 -15.73 9.13 6.96
N PHE A 41 -15.27 9.34 8.21
CA PHE A 41 -15.85 10.35 9.11
C PHE A 41 -15.19 11.72 9.03
N ASP A 42 -14.09 11.87 8.29
CA ASP A 42 -13.42 13.15 8.09
C ASP A 42 -12.81 13.22 6.68
N SER A 43 -13.12 14.31 5.95
CA SER A 43 -12.52 14.57 4.64
C SER A 43 -11.05 14.98 4.71
N ASN A 44 -10.60 15.44 5.89
CA ASN A 44 -9.19 15.80 6.15
C ASN A 44 -8.40 14.62 6.74
N ARG A 45 -8.84 13.38 6.52
CA ARG A 45 -8.08 12.20 6.89
C ARG A 45 -6.67 12.23 6.31
N GLY A 46 -5.72 11.60 7.00
CA GLY A 46 -4.34 11.49 6.53
C GLY A 46 -4.16 10.56 5.33
N ALA A 47 -2.93 10.36 4.93
CA ALA A 47 -2.53 9.47 3.84
C ALA A 47 -2.62 7.98 4.23
N ALA A 48 -2.60 7.08 3.26
CA ALA A 48 -2.34 5.66 3.53
C ALA A 48 -0.87 5.45 3.92
N LEU A 49 0.04 6.17 3.28
CA LEU A 49 1.46 6.16 3.60
C LEU A 49 2.04 7.57 3.57
N TYR A 50 2.57 8.01 4.69
CA TYR A 50 3.37 9.23 4.81
C TYR A 50 4.81 8.86 5.16
N TYR A 51 5.79 9.45 4.47
CA TYR A 51 7.21 9.31 4.79
C TYR A 51 7.95 10.62 4.61
N SER A 52 8.90 10.91 5.52
CA SER A 52 9.59 12.18 5.56
C SER A 52 10.99 12.05 6.14
N ASN A 53 11.90 12.94 5.71
CA ASN A 53 13.20 13.10 6.35
C ASN A 53 13.27 14.25 7.36
N PHE A 54 12.09 14.70 7.86
CA PHE A 54 12.01 15.70 8.92
C PHE A 54 10.71 15.56 9.72
N GLN A 55 10.72 16.17 10.91
CA GLN A 55 9.53 16.34 11.74
C GLN A 55 9.55 17.74 12.34
N GLY A 56 8.59 18.58 11.95
CA GLY A 56 8.67 20.02 12.20
C GLY A 56 9.89 20.61 11.51
N GLU A 57 10.73 21.31 12.24
CA GLU A 57 11.99 21.88 11.73
C GLU A 57 13.20 20.93 11.88
N ARG A 58 12.99 19.76 12.49
CA ARG A 58 14.06 18.85 12.82
C ARG A 58 14.33 17.88 11.68
N TYR A 59 15.57 17.85 11.18
CA TYR A 59 16.04 16.84 10.25
C TYR A 59 16.11 15.46 10.90
N MET A 60 15.56 14.47 10.21
CA MET A 60 15.55 13.06 10.61
C MET A 60 15.90 12.22 9.37
N PRO A 61 17.16 11.81 9.19
CA PRO A 61 17.58 11.16 7.95
C PRO A 61 16.72 9.94 7.64
N LEU A 62 16.09 9.93 6.47
CA LEU A 62 15.39 8.76 5.95
C LEU A 62 16.40 7.87 5.25
N LEU A 63 16.97 6.93 6.02
CA LEU A 63 18.02 6.03 5.54
C LEU A 63 17.50 5.00 4.56
N LYS A 64 16.23 4.61 4.73
CA LYS A 64 15.56 3.62 3.90
C LYS A 64 14.06 3.63 4.14
N MET A 65 13.26 3.60 3.08
CA MET A 65 11.83 3.27 3.13
C MET A 65 11.53 2.38 1.91
N ASP A 66 11.44 1.07 2.12
CA ASP A 66 11.08 0.10 1.08
C ASP A 66 9.62 -0.31 1.23
N CYS A 67 8.84 -0.12 0.17
CA CYS A 67 7.48 -0.64 0.03
C CYS A 67 7.48 -1.71 -1.07
N LEU A 68 7.31 -2.97 -0.68
CA LEU A 68 7.55 -4.15 -1.51
C LEU A 68 6.29 -5.01 -1.59
N ASN A 69 5.87 -5.38 -2.79
CA ASN A 69 4.70 -6.25 -3.01
C ASN A 69 3.47 -5.79 -2.20
N SER A 70 3.23 -4.49 -2.07
CA SER A 70 2.22 -3.94 -1.16
C SER A 70 1.16 -3.14 -1.90
N ILE A 71 -0.06 -3.11 -1.36
CA ILE A 71 -1.14 -2.24 -1.81
C ILE A 71 -1.15 -0.99 -0.95
N VAL A 72 -1.15 0.19 -1.59
CA VAL A 72 -1.35 1.49 -0.94
C VAL A 72 -2.46 2.22 -1.66
N THR A 73 -3.66 2.23 -1.11
CA THR A 73 -4.89 2.73 -1.76
C THR A 73 -5.81 3.45 -0.78
N GLY A 74 -6.92 4.01 -1.27
CA GLY A 74 -7.88 4.74 -0.44
C GLY A 74 -8.88 5.56 -1.25
N TYR A 75 -9.56 6.51 -0.61
CA TYR A 75 -10.55 7.36 -1.27
C TYR A 75 -9.95 8.51 -2.08
N ALA A 76 -8.90 9.16 -1.56
CA ALA A 76 -8.29 10.28 -2.26
C ALA A 76 -7.59 9.79 -3.55
N ASN A 77 -7.45 10.66 -4.53
CA ASN A 77 -6.75 10.34 -5.77
C ASN A 77 -5.23 10.20 -5.56
N ASP A 78 -4.74 10.73 -4.45
CA ASP A 78 -3.38 10.56 -3.98
C ASP A 78 -3.40 10.24 -2.48
N VAL A 79 -2.92 9.07 -2.10
CA VAL A 79 -2.88 8.60 -0.71
C VAL A 79 -1.46 8.34 -0.23
N ILE A 80 -0.45 8.80 -1.00
CA ILE A 80 0.96 8.64 -0.67
C ILE A 80 1.60 10.02 -0.59
N THR A 81 2.27 10.32 0.51
CA THR A 81 2.94 11.60 0.70
C THR A 81 4.40 11.38 1.08
N GLY A 82 5.30 11.74 0.18
CA GLY A 82 6.73 11.85 0.46
C GLY A 82 7.10 13.31 0.72
N ALA A 83 7.62 13.62 1.90
CA ALA A 83 8.01 14.97 2.28
C ALA A 83 9.52 15.07 2.53
N LYS A 84 10.22 15.85 1.71
CA LYS A 84 11.67 16.04 1.76
C LYS A 84 12.01 17.46 2.21
N MET A 85 13.03 17.61 3.07
CA MET A 85 13.65 18.93 3.32
C MET A 85 14.26 19.48 2.03
N ASP A 86 14.14 20.79 1.84
CA ASP A 86 14.77 21.50 0.72
C ASP A 86 16.29 21.66 0.92
N ASP A 87 16.98 20.52 0.91
CA ASP A 87 18.45 20.42 1.05
C ASP A 87 18.91 19.09 0.45
N GLU A 88 19.59 19.14 -0.69
CA GLU A 88 20.07 17.96 -1.41
C GLU A 88 21.13 17.14 -0.64
N THR A 89 21.72 17.69 0.41
CA THR A 89 22.67 16.96 1.25
C THR A 89 21.98 16.07 2.30
N LYS A 90 20.64 16.15 2.39
CA LYS A 90 19.85 15.43 3.38
C LYS A 90 19.33 14.11 2.79
N GLU A 91 19.60 13.03 3.49
CA GLU A 91 19.19 11.68 3.09
C GLU A 91 17.65 11.57 3.04
N PHE A 92 17.16 11.12 1.90
CA PHE A 92 15.74 10.83 1.65
C PHE A 92 15.65 9.63 0.70
N ASN A 93 15.89 8.44 1.24
CA ASN A 93 15.97 7.21 0.46
C ASN A 93 14.67 6.41 0.59
N TYR A 94 13.98 6.20 -0.53
CA TYR A 94 12.78 5.39 -0.60
C TYR A 94 12.80 4.52 -1.85
N ARG A 95 11.95 3.48 -1.83
CA ARG A 95 11.76 2.59 -2.96
C ARG A 95 10.39 1.93 -2.92
N PHE A 96 9.71 1.91 -4.06
CA PHE A 96 8.49 1.14 -4.28
C PHE A 96 8.79 0.07 -5.32
N VAL A 97 8.45 -1.19 -5.02
CA VAL A 97 8.74 -2.32 -5.91
C VAL A 97 7.53 -3.24 -6.00
N ASN A 98 7.11 -3.58 -7.23
CA ASN A 98 6.01 -4.51 -7.51
C ASN A 98 4.78 -4.26 -6.62
N SER A 99 4.36 -3.01 -6.51
CA SER A 99 3.28 -2.58 -5.61
C SER A 99 2.13 -1.95 -6.41
N LEU A 100 0.92 -2.00 -5.86
CA LEU A 100 -0.25 -1.30 -6.39
C LEU A 100 -0.43 0.01 -5.62
N LEU A 101 -0.33 1.14 -6.30
CA LEU A 101 -0.30 2.46 -5.70
C LEU A 101 -1.41 3.38 -6.22
N ARG A 102 -2.12 4.04 -5.30
CA ARG A 102 -3.06 5.11 -5.62
C ARG A 102 -2.41 6.47 -5.41
N THR A 103 -1.74 6.93 -6.44
CA THR A 103 -1.06 8.23 -6.55
C THR A 103 -0.95 8.56 -8.04
N PRO A 104 -0.79 9.82 -8.43
CA PRO A 104 -0.49 10.16 -9.82
C PRO A 104 0.71 9.38 -10.34
N GLU A 105 0.62 8.91 -11.60
CA GLU A 105 1.71 8.14 -12.22
C GLU A 105 3.00 8.96 -12.27
N VAL A 106 4.09 8.35 -11.86
CA VAL A 106 5.45 8.91 -11.90
C VAL A 106 6.29 8.07 -12.85
N THR A 107 6.81 8.70 -13.90
CA THR A 107 7.53 8.01 -14.98
C THR A 107 9.05 8.11 -14.89
N ASP A 108 9.59 9.12 -14.20
CA ASP A 108 11.02 9.46 -14.20
C ASP A 108 11.67 9.32 -12.82
N ASP A 109 11.25 8.30 -12.04
CA ASP A 109 11.82 8.01 -10.72
C ASP A 109 12.37 6.58 -10.68
N GLU A 110 13.70 6.45 -10.61
CA GLU A 110 14.41 5.16 -10.54
C GLU A 110 14.09 4.34 -9.28
N ASN A 111 13.49 4.95 -8.27
CA ASN A 111 13.08 4.30 -7.04
C ASN A 111 11.70 3.62 -7.16
N ILE A 112 11.01 3.79 -8.28
CA ILE A 112 9.70 3.21 -8.56
C ILE A 112 9.87 2.11 -9.61
N ILE A 113 9.77 0.84 -9.19
CA ILE A 113 10.16 -0.31 -9.99
C ILE A 113 8.97 -1.26 -10.15
N ASN A 114 8.52 -1.49 -11.38
CA ASN A 114 7.42 -2.41 -11.70
C ASN A 114 6.15 -2.15 -10.86
N VAL A 115 5.81 -0.88 -10.67
CA VAL A 115 4.62 -0.47 -9.91
C VAL A 115 3.43 -0.39 -10.85
N THR A 116 2.27 -0.82 -10.37
CA THR A 116 0.99 -0.56 -10.99
C THR A 116 0.35 0.66 -10.33
N PHE A 117 0.05 1.69 -11.12
CA PHE A 117 -0.69 2.86 -10.64
C PHE A 117 -2.18 2.68 -10.88
N GLU A 118 -3.00 2.99 -9.87
CA GLU A 118 -4.45 3.04 -10.06
C GLU A 118 -4.83 4.24 -10.94
N ASN A 119 -5.48 3.98 -12.08
CA ASN A 119 -5.98 5.04 -12.94
C ASN A 119 -7.34 5.54 -12.44
N VAL A 120 -7.33 6.61 -11.66
CA VAL A 120 -8.55 7.20 -11.07
C VAL A 120 -9.46 7.90 -12.07
N GLU A 121 -8.97 8.19 -13.28
CA GLU A 121 -9.75 8.83 -14.36
C GLU A 121 -10.47 7.79 -15.23
N ASP A 122 -10.01 6.55 -15.23
CA ASP A 122 -10.62 5.46 -15.98
C ASP A 122 -11.66 4.74 -15.10
N THR A 123 -12.92 5.09 -15.27
CA THR A 123 -14.04 4.48 -14.54
C THR A 123 -14.30 3.02 -14.89
N SER A 124 -13.62 2.45 -15.88
CA SER A 124 -13.67 1.03 -16.22
C SER A 124 -12.58 0.20 -15.55
N ALA A 125 -11.54 0.87 -15.02
CA ALA A 125 -10.45 0.23 -14.31
C ALA A 125 -10.83 -0.05 -12.85
N VAL A 126 -10.47 -1.23 -12.37
CA VAL A 126 -10.63 -1.57 -10.95
C VAL A 126 -9.67 -0.73 -10.12
N SER A 127 -10.19 0.02 -9.16
CA SER A 127 -9.39 0.91 -8.33
C SER A 127 -10.04 1.14 -6.95
N GLY A 128 -9.25 1.63 -5.98
CA GLY A 128 -9.76 1.95 -4.67
C GLY A 128 -10.46 0.78 -3.98
N GLU A 129 -11.71 0.98 -3.58
CA GLU A 129 -12.51 -0.01 -2.88
C GLU A 129 -12.82 -1.26 -3.71
N GLU A 130 -12.85 -1.13 -5.05
CA GLU A 130 -13.14 -2.23 -5.96
C GLU A 130 -12.03 -3.29 -6.02
N ASN A 131 -10.85 -3.01 -5.50
CA ASN A 131 -9.79 -4.00 -5.33
C ASN A 131 -10.18 -5.11 -4.34
N PHE A 132 -11.17 -4.87 -3.48
CA PHE A 132 -11.48 -5.70 -2.32
C PHE A 132 -12.87 -6.32 -2.41
N VAL A 133 -13.05 -7.38 -1.66
CA VAL A 133 -14.33 -8.12 -1.58
C VAL A 133 -15.44 -7.24 -1.01
N LEU A 134 -15.13 -6.40 0.00
CA LEU A 134 -16.13 -5.53 0.61
C LEU A 134 -15.51 -4.30 1.26
N VAL A 135 -16.01 -3.12 0.87
CA VAL A 135 -15.81 -1.86 1.59
C VAL A 135 -17.18 -1.20 1.75
N ASP A 136 -17.91 -1.53 2.82
CA ASP A 136 -19.24 -0.97 3.16
C ASP A 136 -19.09 0.06 4.28
N ILE A 137 -19.01 1.31 3.90
CA ILE A 137 -18.76 2.44 4.80
C ILE A 137 -19.95 2.68 5.71
N ASP A 138 -21.16 2.58 5.19
CA ASP A 138 -22.38 2.88 5.92
C ASP A 138 -22.56 1.93 7.10
N LYS A 139 -22.18 0.67 6.90
CA LYS A 139 -22.26 -0.37 7.93
C LYS A 139 -20.92 -0.64 8.62
N GLN A 140 -19.86 0.08 8.23
CA GLN A 140 -18.48 -0.12 8.72
C GLN A 140 -18.03 -1.59 8.65
N ARG A 141 -18.32 -2.24 7.53
CA ARG A 141 -17.95 -3.62 7.27
C ARG A 141 -16.90 -3.65 6.17
N TYR A 142 -15.79 -4.30 6.45
CA TYR A 142 -14.65 -4.32 5.56
C TYR A 142 -14.11 -5.73 5.42
N ASP A 143 -13.89 -6.14 4.19
CA ASP A 143 -13.17 -7.35 3.83
C ASP A 143 -12.13 -6.98 2.76
N PHE A 144 -10.87 -6.90 3.17
CA PHE A 144 -9.77 -6.49 2.33
C PHE A 144 -9.10 -7.66 1.58
N HIS A 145 -9.72 -8.83 1.50
CA HIS A 145 -9.33 -9.84 0.53
C HIS A 145 -9.52 -9.30 -0.88
N LEU A 146 -8.70 -9.79 -1.82
CA LEU A 146 -8.75 -9.30 -3.19
C LEU A 146 -10.06 -9.69 -3.89
N ASN A 147 -10.65 -8.75 -4.61
CA ASN A 147 -11.71 -9.03 -5.57
C ASN A 147 -11.10 -9.76 -6.78
N GLU A 148 -11.86 -10.63 -7.43
CA GLU A 148 -11.43 -11.42 -8.61
C GLU A 148 -10.89 -10.59 -9.78
N LYS A 149 -11.22 -9.29 -9.84
CA LYS A 149 -10.79 -8.35 -10.89
C LYS A 149 -9.65 -7.44 -10.47
N SER A 150 -9.15 -7.59 -9.23
CA SER A 150 -8.08 -6.72 -8.74
C SER A 150 -6.80 -6.88 -9.56
N PRO A 151 -6.17 -5.78 -9.99
CA PRO A 151 -4.88 -5.81 -10.67
C PRO A 151 -3.73 -6.23 -9.76
N ALA A 152 -3.96 -6.43 -8.46
CA ALA A 152 -2.98 -6.94 -7.51
C ALA A 152 -2.74 -8.45 -7.65
N ILE A 153 -3.66 -9.18 -8.31
CA ILE A 153 -3.59 -10.63 -8.46
C ILE A 153 -2.44 -11.03 -9.38
N ASN A 154 -1.58 -11.97 -8.94
CA ASN A 154 -0.47 -12.53 -9.70
C ASN A 154 0.60 -11.50 -10.13
N THR A 155 0.74 -10.38 -9.41
CA THR A 155 1.65 -9.30 -9.81
C THR A 155 2.79 -9.01 -8.82
N ALA A 156 2.85 -9.73 -7.71
CA ALA A 156 3.99 -9.65 -6.81
C ALA A 156 5.22 -10.38 -7.36
N THR A 157 6.40 -9.97 -6.91
CA THR A 157 7.62 -10.71 -7.24
C THR A 157 7.94 -11.73 -6.16
N ILE A 158 8.37 -12.93 -6.56
CA ILE A 158 8.79 -14.00 -5.65
C ILE A 158 9.95 -13.55 -4.77
N GLU A 159 10.84 -12.70 -5.27
CA GLU A 159 12.01 -12.21 -4.53
C GLU A 159 11.64 -11.57 -3.18
N TYR A 160 10.49 -10.86 -3.14
CA TYR A 160 10.01 -10.18 -1.93
C TYR A 160 8.74 -10.84 -1.38
N SER A 161 8.41 -12.06 -1.81
CA SER A 161 7.22 -12.74 -1.30
C SER A 161 7.52 -13.52 -0.03
N LEU A 162 6.57 -13.45 0.88
CA LEU A 162 6.54 -14.28 2.08
C LEU A 162 5.84 -15.62 1.74
N PRO A 163 6.17 -16.72 2.40
CA PRO A 163 5.61 -18.02 2.05
C PRO A 163 4.10 -18.15 2.32
N GLU A 164 3.58 -17.38 3.27
CA GLU A 164 2.18 -17.38 3.67
C GLU A 164 1.61 -15.97 3.61
N ASP A 165 0.31 -15.88 3.36
CA ASP A 165 -0.44 -14.65 3.47
C ASP A 165 -0.83 -14.33 4.93
N ARG A 166 -1.58 -13.25 5.15
CA ARG A 166 -2.01 -12.83 6.49
C ARG A 166 -2.91 -13.86 7.19
N ASP A 167 -3.64 -14.67 6.44
CA ASP A 167 -4.51 -15.74 6.97
C ASP A 167 -3.75 -17.05 7.22
N GLY A 168 -2.46 -17.12 6.90
CA GLY A 168 -1.62 -18.32 6.98
C GLY A 168 -1.82 -19.28 5.80
N ARG A 169 -2.39 -18.80 4.69
CA ARG A 169 -2.51 -19.59 3.46
C ARG A 169 -1.20 -19.49 2.69
N GLN A 170 -0.77 -20.64 2.14
CA GLN A 170 0.43 -20.66 1.29
C GLN A 170 0.20 -19.83 0.03
N ARG A 171 1.14 -18.96 -0.27
CA ARG A 171 1.14 -18.25 -1.55
C ARG A 171 1.58 -19.20 -2.66
N ASP A 172 1.04 -19.00 -3.84
CA ASP A 172 1.38 -19.84 -4.98
C ASP A 172 2.63 -19.33 -5.76
N GLU A 173 2.90 -19.90 -6.94
CA GLU A 173 4.06 -19.55 -7.77
C GLU A 173 3.95 -18.16 -8.41
N LEU A 174 2.75 -17.57 -8.42
CA LEU A 174 2.46 -16.22 -8.91
C LEU A 174 1.81 -15.40 -7.79
N PRO A 175 2.57 -15.03 -6.76
CA PRO A 175 2.00 -14.43 -5.57
C PRO A 175 1.32 -13.10 -5.84
N ASP A 176 0.37 -12.75 -4.99
CA ASP A 176 -0.39 -11.53 -5.08
C ASP A 176 0.28 -10.37 -4.34
N VAL A 177 0.04 -9.16 -4.82
CA VAL A 177 0.40 -7.92 -4.12
C VAL A 177 -0.57 -7.69 -2.96
N GLY A 178 -0.04 -7.27 -1.80
CA GLY A 178 -0.83 -7.06 -0.59
C GLY A 178 -0.72 -8.19 0.42
N CYS A 179 -1.47 -8.05 1.51
CA CYS A 179 -1.35 -8.97 2.64
C CYS A 179 -2.15 -10.27 2.49
N TYR A 180 -3.03 -10.37 1.51
CA TYR A 180 -3.82 -11.56 1.22
C TYR A 180 -3.50 -12.13 -0.14
N GLU A 181 -3.55 -13.47 -0.25
CA GLU A 181 -3.55 -14.21 -1.50
C GLU A 181 -4.99 -14.42 -1.97
N TYR A 182 -5.24 -14.24 -3.26
CA TYR A 182 -6.54 -14.49 -3.87
C TYR A 182 -6.76 -15.99 -4.08
N PHE A 183 -7.87 -16.48 -3.59
CA PHE A 183 -8.31 -17.84 -3.86
C PHE A 183 -9.70 -17.81 -4.48
N LYS A 184 -9.83 -18.37 -5.66
CA LYS A 184 -11.15 -18.53 -6.28
C LYS A 184 -11.98 -19.49 -5.43
N ASP A 185 -13.09 -19.01 -4.89
CA ASP A 185 -14.05 -19.86 -4.19
C ASP A 185 -14.70 -20.83 -5.18
N PRO A 186 -14.49 -22.15 -5.03
CA PRO A 186 -15.07 -23.13 -5.94
C PRO A 186 -16.60 -23.16 -5.90
N THR A 187 -17.24 -22.54 -4.91
CA THR A 187 -18.72 -22.56 -4.77
C THR A 187 -19.41 -21.46 -5.58
N ASN A 188 -18.69 -20.48 -6.13
CA ASN A 188 -19.26 -19.41 -6.95
C ASN A 188 -19.51 -19.77 -8.44
N ASN A 189 -19.27 -21.02 -8.85
CA ASN A 189 -19.45 -21.46 -10.23
C ASN A 189 -20.86 -22.02 -10.57
N GLU A 190 -21.88 -21.86 -9.72
CA GLU A 190 -23.20 -22.46 -9.94
C GLU A 190 -24.34 -21.45 -10.21
N ASN A 191 -24.09 -20.30 -10.80
CA ASN A 191 -25.19 -19.46 -11.30
C ASN A 191 -24.75 -18.58 -12.51
N GLU A 192 -24.45 -19.21 -13.63
CA GLU A 192 -24.56 -18.58 -14.97
C GLU A 192 -25.58 -19.33 -15.83
#